data_7b3d1e88dcb7b64a3c0a85ffe8d2ff6d
#
_entry.id   7b3d1e88dcb7b64a3c0a85ffe8d2ff6d
#
_cell.length_a   1.000
_cell.length_b   1.000
_cell.length_c   1.000
_cell.angle_alpha   90.00
_cell.angle_beta   90.00
_cell.angle_gamma   90.00
#
_symmetry.space_group_name_H-M   'P 1'
#
loop_
_entity.id
_entity.type
_entity.pdbx_description
1 polymer ?
#
loop_
_entity_poly.entity_id
_entity_poly.type
_entity_poly.pdbx_seq_one_letter_code
_entity_poly.pdbx_strand_id
1 'polypeptide(L)'
;DYCGTVFGDIEVVSELVHETADGRSFLLIHGDVFDQVTRHHRWVAILGDKAYELLVRLNAQLSWVRRKLGVPGYWSLAGYAKRKVKTALNFIFDFEESAIHHARERGLDGVICGHIHWATIREFGELTYINCGDWVDSCTAIVEHFDGRLELVAWGMRQMLPGLATTANEAVEA
;
A
#
# COMPACT_ATOMS: atom_id res chain seq x y z
N ASP A 1 -21.58 -5.11 -7.81
CA ASP A 1 -21.56 -4.34 -6.56
C ASP A 1 -22.52 -5.02 -5.57
N TYR A 2 -22.01 -5.45 -4.42
CA TYR A 2 -22.80 -6.15 -3.38
C TYR A 2 -23.15 -5.22 -2.20
N CYS A 3 -22.85 -3.93 -2.30
CA CYS A 3 -23.13 -2.95 -1.26
C CYS A 3 -24.63 -2.93 -0.93
N GLY A 4 -24.98 -2.93 0.36
CA GLY A 4 -26.34 -3.03 0.87
C GLY A 4 -26.92 -4.45 0.91
N THR A 5 -26.10 -5.48 0.56
CA THR A 5 -26.52 -6.88 0.68
C THR A 5 -26.26 -7.38 2.10
N VAL A 6 -27.17 -8.18 2.64
CA VAL A 6 -27.05 -8.80 3.96
C VAL A 6 -26.98 -10.32 3.81
N PHE A 7 -25.95 -10.93 4.37
CA PHE A 7 -25.75 -12.38 4.41
C PHE A 7 -25.82 -12.86 5.87
N GLY A 8 -26.97 -13.35 6.30
CA GLY A 8 -27.22 -13.67 7.72
C GLY A 8 -27.13 -12.40 8.56
N ASP A 9 -26.16 -12.34 9.47
CA ASP A 9 -25.90 -11.18 10.34
C ASP A 9 -24.77 -10.27 9.82
N ILE A 10 -24.31 -10.49 8.58
CA ILE A 10 -23.21 -9.74 7.96
C ILE A 10 -23.79 -8.79 6.93
N GLU A 11 -23.62 -7.50 7.13
CA GLU A 11 -23.96 -6.45 6.17
C GLU A 11 -22.74 -6.06 5.35
N VAL A 12 -22.91 -5.95 4.02
CA VAL A 12 -21.89 -5.45 3.10
C VAL A 12 -22.10 -3.97 2.88
N VAL A 13 -21.18 -3.16 3.38
CA VAL A 13 -21.24 -1.69 3.27
C VAL A 13 -20.07 -1.15 2.45
N SER A 14 -20.24 0.00 1.83
CA SER A 14 -19.14 0.68 1.08
C SER A 14 -18.12 1.31 2.02
N GLU A 15 -18.58 1.77 3.17
CA GLU A 15 -17.77 2.42 4.20
C GLU A 15 -18.43 2.29 5.57
N LEU A 16 -17.64 2.40 6.61
CA LEU A 16 -18.09 2.38 8.00
C LEU A 16 -17.25 3.36 8.82
N VAL A 17 -17.86 4.05 9.77
CA VAL A 17 -17.12 4.77 10.81
C VAL A 17 -16.97 3.85 12.02
N HIS A 18 -15.73 3.59 12.39
CA HIS A 18 -15.38 2.78 13.56
C HIS A 18 -14.86 3.69 14.68
N GLU A 19 -15.41 3.53 15.86
CA GLU A 19 -15.00 4.22 17.08
C GLU A 19 -14.11 3.28 17.91
N THR A 20 -12.84 3.64 18.08
CA THR A 20 -11.89 2.85 18.88
C THR A 20 -12.17 3.00 20.37
N ALA A 21 -11.67 2.07 21.17
CA ALA A 21 -11.87 2.06 22.62
C ALA A 21 -11.31 3.29 23.35
N ASP A 22 -10.37 4.00 22.74
CA ASP A 22 -9.82 5.28 23.21
C ASP A 22 -10.62 6.51 22.72
N GLY A 23 -11.71 6.31 21.97
CA GLY A 23 -12.64 7.35 21.53
C GLY A 23 -12.26 8.06 20.22
N ARG A 24 -11.24 7.57 19.50
CA ARG A 24 -10.93 8.07 18.15
C ARG A 24 -11.87 7.43 17.12
N SER A 25 -12.19 8.16 16.06
CA SER A 25 -13.11 7.75 15.00
C SER A 25 -12.36 7.57 13.69
N PHE A 26 -12.43 6.38 13.11
CA PHE A 26 -11.75 6.04 11.85
C PHE A 26 -12.75 5.70 10.76
N LEU A 27 -12.50 6.19 9.54
CA LEU A 27 -13.21 5.75 8.35
C LEU A 27 -12.63 4.40 7.90
N LEU A 28 -13.46 3.35 7.91
CA LEU A 28 -13.14 2.06 7.29
C LEU A 28 -13.69 2.06 5.87
N ILE A 29 -12.82 1.88 4.88
CA ILE A 29 -13.19 1.88 3.46
C ILE A 29 -12.25 0.95 2.68
N HIS A 30 -12.73 0.32 1.60
CA HIS A 30 -11.84 -0.50 0.78
C HIS A 30 -10.72 0.34 0.14
N GLY A 31 -11.04 1.48 -0.46
CA GLY A 31 -10.09 2.42 -1.04
C GLY A 31 -10.13 2.52 -2.57
N ASP A 32 -10.90 1.68 -3.27
CA ASP A 32 -11.04 1.71 -4.73
C ASP A 32 -11.64 3.04 -5.26
N VAL A 33 -12.39 3.74 -4.43
CA VAL A 33 -12.94 5.07 -4.76
C VAL A 33 -11.84 6.09 -5.07
N PHE A 34 -10.64 5.93 -4.49
CA PHE A 34 -9.49 6.80 -4.72
C PHE A 34 -8.76 6.50 -6.03
N ASP A 35 -9.07 5.38 -6.70
CA ASP A 35 -8.49 5.02 -8.01
C ASP A 35 -8.78 6.08 -9.09
N GLN A 36 -9.84 6.85 -8.97
CA GLN A 36 -10.16 7.89 -9.95
C GLN A 36 -9.15 9.04 -9.93
N VAL A 37 -8.62 9.36 -8.76
CA VAL A 37 -7.56 10.37 -8.59
C VAL A 37 -6.21 9.83 -9.08
N THR A 38 -5.98 8.53 -8.89
CA THR A 38 -4.71 7.85 -9.20
C THR A 38 -4.68 7.19 -10.59
N ARG A 39 -5.77 7.19 -11.34
CA ARG A 39 -5.93 6.52 -12.65
C ARG A 39 -4.84 6.83 -13.67
N HIS A 40 -4.30 8.03 -13.67
CA HIS A 40 -3.21 8.42 -14.59
C HIS A 40 -1.92 7.62 -14.36
N HIS A 41 -1.67 7.11 -13.15
CA HIS A 41 -0.45 6.40 -12.79
C HIS A 41 -0.53 4.88 -12.98
N ARG A 42 -1.72 4.30 -12.88
CA ARG A 42 -1.94 2.84 -13.04
C ARG A 42 -1.60 2.33 -14.44
N TRP A 43 -1.92 3.10 -15.48
CA TRP A 43 -1.54 2.79 -16.87
C TRP A 43 -0.04 2.67 -17.08
N VAL A 44 0.71 3.57 -16.46
CA VAL A 44 2.17 3.59 -16.53
C VAL A 44 2.78 2.39 -15.80
N ALA A 45 2.19 1.95 -14.67
CA ALA A 45 2.64 0.78 -13.91
C ALA A 45 2.47 -0.51 -14.73
N ILE A 46 1.27 -0.78 -15.27
CA ILE A 46 0.96 -2.00 -16.03
C ILE A 46 1.79 -2.08 -17.33
N LEU A 47 1.89 -0.96 -18.08
CA LEU A 47 2.71 -0.94 -19.30
C LEU A 47 4.19 -1.17 -19.00
N GLY A 48 4.64 -0.67 -17.85
CA GLY A 48 6.03 -0.79 -17.46
C GLY A 48 6.45 -2.19 -17.02
N ASP A 49 5.57 -3.01 -16.41
CA ASP A 49 5.93 -4.35 -15.98
C ASP A 49 6.15 -5.27 -17.19
N LYS A 50 5.24 -5.23 -18.15
CA LYS A 50 5.41 -5.99 -19.42
C LYS A 50 6.61 -5.48 -20.25
N ALA A 51 6.80 -4.16 -20.29
CA ALA A 51 7.95 -3.58 -20.98
C ALA A 51 9.27 -3.90 -20.27
N TYR A 52 9.28 -3.96 -18.93
CA TYR A 52 10.47 -4.31 -18.14
C TYR A 52 10.90 -5.76 -18.40
N GLU A 53 9.99 -6.73 -18.35
CA GLU A 53 10.32 -8.13 -18.67
C GLU A 53 10.83 -8.27 -20.11
N LEU A 54 10.19 -7.62 -21.06
CA LEU A 54 10.63 -7.61 -22.45
C LEU A 54 12.00 -6.96 -22.60
N LEU A 55 12.23 -5.85 -21.94
CA LEU A 55 13.50 -5.12 -22.00
C LEU A 55 14.64 -5.87 -21.33
N VAL A 56 14.39 -6.57 -20.21
CA VAL A 56 15.41 -7.43 -19.57
C VAL A 56 15.78 -8.58 -20.51
N ARG A 57 14.81 -9.23 -21.13
CA ARG A 57 15.07 -10.30 -22.11
C ARG A 57 15.80 -9.80 -23.36
N LEU A 58 15.46 -8.61 -23.84
CA LEU A 58 16.07 -8.00 -25.03
C LEU A 58 17.40 -7.31 -24.75
N ASN A 59 17.70 -6.95 -23.49
CA ASN A 59 18.87 -6.14 -23.15
C ASN A 59 20.20 -6.84 -23.49
N ALA A 60 20.28 -8.17 -23.29
CA ALA A 60 21.46 -8.94 -23.67
C ALA A 60 21.66 -8.95 -25.20
N GLN A 61 20.57 -9.09 -25.94
CA GLN A 61 20.60 -9.12 -27.42
C GLN A 61 20.84 -7.71 -27.99
N LEU A 62 20.20 -6.68 -27.44
CA LEU A 62 20.38 -5.28 -27.83
C LEU A 62 21.80 -4.77 -27.56
N SER A 63 22.41 -5.14 -26.45
CA SER A 63 23.79 -4.78 -26.13
C SER A 63 24.79 -5.42 -27.11
N TRP A 64 24.53 -6.62 -27.58
CA TRP A 64 25.34 -7.29 -28.59
C TRP A 64 25.18 -6.65 -29.98
N VAL A 65 23.93 -6.35 -30.41
CA VAL A 65 23.64 -5.68 -31.68
C VAL A 65 24.22 -4.26 -31.70
N ARG A 66 24.06 -3.49 -30.64
CA ARG A 66 24.61 -2.12 -30.53
C ARG A 66 26.12 -2.09 -30.62
N ARG A 67 26.83 -3.06 -30.01
CA ARG A 67 28.27 -3.20 -30.13
C ARG A 67 28.70 -3.48 -31.59
N LYS A 68 27.95 -4.31 -32.33
CA LYS A 68 28.21 -4.60 -33.73
C LYS A 68 27.94 -3.41 -34.64
N LEU A 69 26.96 -2.57 -34.32
CA LEU A 69 26.55 -1.39 -35.14
C LEU A 69 27.29 -0.11 -34.77
N GLY A 70 28.21 -0.14 -33.79
CA GLY A 70 29.00 1.04 -33.40
C GLY A 70 28.15 2.19 -32.83
N VAL A 71 26.93 1.94 -32.34
CA VAL A 71 26.06 3.00 -31.83
C VAL A 71 26.51 3.37 -30.41
N PRO A 72 27.08 4.60 -30.24
CA PRO A 72 27.45 5.09 -28.91
C PRO A 72 26.20 5.46 -28.14
N GLY A 73 26.10 5.02 -26.89
CA GLY A 73 25.04 5.42 -25.98
C GLY A 73 24.79 4.36 -24.91
N TYR A 74 24.96 4.77 -23.66
CA TYR A 74 24.67 3.95 -22.48
C TYR A 74 23.18 4.05 -22.15
N TRP A 75 22.44 2.98 -22.33
CA TRP A 75 21.06 2.90 -21.85
C TRP A 75 21.06 2.37 -20.43
N SER A 76 20.70 3.21 -19.46
CA SER A 76 20.79 2.87 -18.06
C SER A 76 19.51 2.14 -17.60
N LEU A 77 19.60 0.82 -17.42
CA LEU A 77 18.58 0.04 -16.71
C LEU A 77 18.30 0.63 -15.32
N ALA A 78 19.33 1.15 -14.65
CA ALA A 78 19.21 1.85 -13.38
C ALA A 78 18.33 3.13 -13.48
N GLY A 79 18.45 3.89 -14.54
CA GLY A 79 17.60 5.07 -14.77
C GLY A 79 16.14 4.73 -15.03
N TYR A 80 15.89 3.58 -15.67
CA TYR A 80 14.52 3.07 -15.86
C TYR A 80 13.93 2.57 -14.54
N ALA A 81 14.65 1.75 -13.78
CA ALA A 81 14.24 1.28 -12.45
C ALA A 81 13.95 2.45 -11.50
N LYS A 82 14.82 3.46 -11.48
CA LYS A 82 14.62 4.68 -10.67
C LYS A 82 13.33 5.43 -11.03
N ARG A 83 13.00 5.54 -12.32
CA ARG A 83 11.74 6.17 -12.76
C ARG A 83 10.52 5.36 -12.35
N LYS A 84 10.59 4.00 -12.41
CA LYS A 84 9.53 3.11 -12.00
C LYS A 84 9.24 3.21 -10.52
N VAL A 85 10.28 3.16 -9.69
CA VAL A 85 10.17 3.33 -8.23
C VAL A 85 9.55 4.70 -7.92
N LYS A 86 10.00 5.77 -8.57
CA LYS A 86 9.42 7.11 -8.36
C LYS A 86 7.93 7.16 -8.73
N THR A 87 7.51 6.52 -9.82
CA THR A 87 6.09 6.49 -10.23
C THR A 87 5.24 5.70 -9.24
N ALA A 88 5.74 4.56 -8.74
CA ALA A 88 5.05 3.77 -7.72
C ALA A 88 4.91 4.54 -6.39
N LEU A 89 5.98 5.22 -5.97
CA LEU A 89 5.94 6.06 -4.77
C LEU A 89 4.96 7.23 -4.91
N ASN A 90 4.94 7.91 -6.04
CA ASN A 90 3.97 8.99 -6.27
C ASN A 90 2.53 8.46 -6.21
N PHE A 91 2.24 7.29 -6.81
CA PHE A 91 0.94 6.66 -6.73
C PHE A 91 0.50 6.40 -5.28
N ILE A 92 1.41 5.84 -4.45
CA ILE A 92 1.15 5.59 -3.04
C ILE A 92 0.86 6.90 -2.30
N PHE A 93 1.67 7.95 -2.51
CA PHE A 93 1.48 9.25 -1.87
C PHE A 93 0.16 9.92 -2.28
N ASP A 94 -0.19 9.91 -3.57
CA ASP A 94 -1.43 10.48 -4.07
C ASP A 94 -2.66 9.75 -3.49
N PHE A 95 -2.56 8.43 -3.32
CA PHE A 95 -3.60 7.62 -2.69
C PHE A 95 -3.75 7.94 -1.20
N GLU A 96 -2.63 7.96 -0.45
CA GLU A 96 -2.62 8.29 0.98
C GLU A 96 -3.20 9.68 1.23
N GLU A 97 -2.78 10.68 0.43
CA GLU A 97 -3.27 12.06 0.55
C GLU A 97 -4.77 12.15 0.27
N SER A 98 -5.28 11.43 -0.75
CA SER A 98 -6.70 11.39 -1.07
C SER A 98 -7.52 10.74 0.04
N ALA A 99 -7.04 9.65 0.62
CA ALA A 99 -7.70 8.95 1.72
C ALA A 99 -7.75 9.81 3.00
N ILE A 100 -6.67 10.48 3.35
CA ILE A 100 -6.60 11.40 4.48
C ILE A 100 -7.47 12.64 4.26
N HIS A 101 -7.50 13.18 3.04
CA HIS A 101 -8.39 14.31 2.71
C HIS A 101 -9.85 13.94 2.95
N HIS A 102 -10.25 12.74 2.53
CA HIS A 102 -11.60 12.23 2.70
C HIS A 102 -12.01 12.05 4.17
N ALA A 103 -11.10 11.54 5.02
CA ALA A 103 -11.31 11.46 6.46
C ALA A 103 -11.40 12.84 7.12
N ARG A 104 -10.56 13.80 6.69
CA ARG A 104 -10.54 15.18 7.18
C ARG A 104 -11.83 15.92 6.89
N GLU A 105 -12.38 15.79 5.68
CA GLU A 105 -13.66 16.42 5.31
C GLU A 105 -14.84 15.94 6.16
N ARG A 106 -14.72 14.74 6.75
CA ARG A 106 -15.72 14.15 7.63
C ARG A 106 -15.48 14.44 9.11
N GLY A 107 -14.37 15.11 9.46
CA GLY A 107 -14.00 15.41 10.84
C GLY A 107 -13.60 14.18 11.65
N LEU A 108 -13.03 13.15 10.99
CA LEU A 108 -12.58 11.91 11.61
C LEU A 108 -11.09 11.98 11.96
N ASP A 109 -10.63 11.11 12.86
CA ASP A 109 -9.24 11.07 13.33
C ASP A 109 -8.32 10.29 12.38
N GLY A 110 -8.90 9.56 11.41
CA GLY A 110 -8.09 8.85 10.42
C GLY A 110 -8.90 7.97 9.48
N VAL A 111 -8.17 7.18 8.69
CA VAL A 111 -8.71 6.22 7.74
C VAL A 111 -8.00 4.89 7.85
N ILE A 112 -8.76 3.80 7.78
CA ILE A 112 -8.27 2.42 7.67
C ILE A 112 -8.75 1.88 6.33
N CYS A 113 -7.82 1.51 5.46
CA CYS A 113 -8.12 1.02 4.12
C CYS A 113 -7.21 -0.14 3.69
N GLY A 114 -7.44 -0.66 2.51
CA GLY A 114 -6.62 -1.69 1.85
C GLY A 114 -6.25 -1.27 0.43
N HIS A 115 -6.68 -2.07 -0.57
CA HIS A 115 -6.67 -1.83 -2.00
C HIS A 115 -5.30 -1.77 -2.67
N ILE A 116 -4.36 -0.97 -2.19
CA ILE A 116 -3.02 -0.83 -2.78
C ILE A 116 -2.02 -1.87 -2.28
N HIS A 117 -2.41 -2.74 -1.35
CA HIS A 117 -1.60 -3.82 -0.77
C HIS A 117 -0.26 -3.34 -0.16
N TRP A 118 -0.23 -2.12 0.37
CA TRP A 118 0.95 -1.52 0.98
C TRP A 118 0.71 -1.29 2.48
N ALA A 119 0.97 -2.33 3.28
CA ALA A 119 0.74 -2.32 4.71
C ALA A 119 1.56 -1.23 5.42
N THR A 120 0.89 -0.30 6.09
CA THR A 120 1.56 0.81 6.80
C THR A 120 0.62 1.51 7.79
N ILE A 121 1.21 2.13 8.81
CA ILE A 121 0.57 3.14 9.66
C ILE A 121 1.41 4.42 9.56
N ARG A 122 0.79 5.54 9.22
CA ARG A 122 1.47 6.83 9.04
C ARG A 122 0.63 7.99 9.59
N GLU A 123 1.31 8.95 10.19
CA GLU A 123 0.69 10.15 10.71
C GLU A 123 0.75 11.30 9.67
N PHE A 124 -0.36 11.99 9.48
CA PHE A 124 -0.52 13.16 8.63
C PHE A 124 -1.05 14.35 9.45
N GLY A 125 -0.17 14.94 10.26
CA GLY A 125 -0.55 15.91 11.28
C GLY A 125 -1.31 15.24 12.42
N GLU A 126 -2.57 15.60 12.63
CA GLU A 126 -3.44 14.99 13.66
C GLU A 126 -4.21 13.76 13.15
N LEU A 127 -4.13 13.44 11.87
CA LEU A 127 -4.84 12.30 11.29
C LEU A 127 -3.91 11.10 11.08
N THR A 128 -4.44 9.90 11.31
CA THR A 128 -3.72 8.65 11.10
C THR A 128 -4.22 7.96 9.81
N TYR A 129 -3.30 7.68 8.90
CA TYR A 129 -3.53 6.82 7.75
C TYR A 129 -3.08 5.39 8.05
N ILE A 130 -3.94 4.42 7.76
CA ILE A 130 -3.67 3.00 7.98
C ILE A 130 -4.04 2.22 6.72
N ASN A 131 -3.10 1.41 6.21
CA ASN A 131 -3.40 0.42 5.20
C ASN A 131 -3.11 -0.97 5.74
N CYS A 132 -4.11 -1.85 5.70
CA CYS A 132 -4.01 -3.19 6.28
C CYS A 132 -3.13 -4.15 5.46
N GLY A 133 -2.75 -3.77 4.23
CA GLY A 133 -2.02 -4.65 3.32
C GLY A 133 -2.93 -5.72 2.70
N ASP A 134 -2.43 -6.95 2.63
CA ASP A 134 -3.12 -8.09 2.02
C ASP A 134 -2.78 -9.42 2.72
N TRP A 135 -3.60 -10.45 2.44
CA TRP A 135 -3.41 -11.81 2.95
C TRP A 135 -2.73 -12.77 1.95
N VAL A 136 -2.30 -12.27 0.79
CA VAL A 136 -1.69 -13.09 -0.28
C VAL A 136 -0.17 -13.02 -0.22
N ASP A 137 0.37 -11.79 -0.20
CA ASP A 137 1.81 -11.55 -0.25
C ASP A 137 2.37 -11.13 1.12
N SER A 138 1.79 -10.09 1.74
CA SER A 138 2.29 -9.54 3.00
C SER A 138 1.77 -10.26 4.24
N CYS A 139 0.59 -10.89 4.16
CA CYS A 139 -0.11 -11.54 5.26
C CYS A 139 -0.20 -10.62 6.49
N THR A 140 -0.68 -9.40 6.28
CA THR A 140 -0.79 -8.36 7.31
C THR A 140 -2.23 -8.05 7.68
N ALA A 141 -2.45 -7.56 8.89
CA ALA A 141 -3.74 -7.11 9.39
C ALA A 141 -3.57 -5.98 10.40
N ILE A 142 -4.63 -5.18 10.57
CA ILE A 142 -4.71 -4.22 11.67
C ILE A 142 -5.48 -4.86 12.82
N VAL A 143 -4.94 -4.75 14.01
CA VAL A 143 -5.54 -5.23 15.26
C VAL A 143 -5.75 -4.03 16.17
N GLU A 144 -6.95 -3.91 16.71
CA GLU A 144 -7.23 -3.00 17.80
C GLU A 144 -7.11 -3.73 19.13
N HIS A 145 -6.35 -3.15 20.06
CA HIS A 145 -6.24 -3.60 21.44
C HIS A 145 -7.37 -3.02 22.30
N PHE A 146 -7.61 -3.61 23.46
CA PHE A 146 -8.67 -3.18 24.39
C PHE A 146 -8.50 -1.74 24.90
N ASP A 147 -7.32 -1.17 24.78
CA ASP A 147 -7.01 0.23 25.11
C ASP A 147 -7.19 1.20 23.92
N GLY A 148 -7.66 0.72 22.77
CA GLY A 148 -7.85 1.51 21.55
C GLY A 148 -6.60 1.63 20.68
N ARG A 149 -5.46 1.10 21.08
CA ARG A 149 -4.23 1.13 20.30
C ARG A 149 -4.36 0.23 19.06
N LEU A 150 -4.06 0.81 17.89
CA LEU A 150 -4.05 0.10 16.61
C LEU A 150 -2.64 -0.42 16.31
N GLU A 151 -2.53 -1.69 15.92
CA GLU A 151 -1.27 -2.36 15.62
C GLU A 151 -1.33 -3.04 14.24
N LEU A 152 -0.28 -2.83 13.44
CA LEU A 152 -0.06 -3.57 12.21
C LEU A 152 0.65 -4.89 12.52
N VAL A 153 -0.05 -6.00 12.34
CA VAL A 153 0.47 -7.36 12.61
C VAL A 153 0.86 -8.03 11.30
N ALA A 154 2.09 -8.52 11.20
CA ALA A 154 2.58 -9.34 10.09
C ALA A 154 2.58 -10.82 10.47
N TRP A 155 1.54 -11.55 10.06
CA TRP A 155 1.36 -12.95 10.43
C TRP A 155 2.42 -13.88 9.83
N GLY A 156 2.80 -13.65 8.57
CA GLY A 156 3.79 -14.48 7.86
C GLY A 156 5.18 -14.44 8.51
N MET A 157 5.61 -13.29 9.01
CA MET A 157 6.91 -13.17 9.70
C MET A 157 6.92 -13.86 11.06
N ARG A 158 5.79 -13.91 11.78
CA ARG A 158 5.68 -14.64 13.06
C ARG A 158 5.83 -16.15 12.88
N GLN A 159 5.45 -16.71 11.74
CA GLN A 159 5.61 -18.15 11.46
C GLN A 159 7.03 -18.51 10.98
N MET A 160 7.70 -17.60 10.26
CA MET A 160 9.05 -17.83 9.76
C MET A 160 10.14 -17.66 10.82
N LEU A 161 9.91 -16.84 11.86
CA LEU A 161 10.88 -16.50 12.89
C LEU A 161 10.24 -16.46 14.29
N PRO A 162 9.84 -17.60 14.86
CA PRO A 162 9.14 -17.65 16.16
C PRO A 162 9.93 -17.09 17.35
N GLY A 163 11.22 -16.74 17.17
CA GLY A 163 12.08 -16.17 18.23
C GLY A 163 12.26 -14.64 18.16
N LEU A 164 11.83 -13.97 17.09
CA LEU A 164 12.04 -12.51 16.92
C LEU A 164 10.90 -11.64 17.47
N ALA A 165 9.77 -12.25 17.84
CA ALA A 165 8.61 -11.52 18.37
C ALA A 165 8.84 -10.93 19.79
N THR A 166 9.91 -11.32 20.47
CA THR A 166 10.19 -10.89 21.85
C THR A 166 11.10 -9.67 21.92
N THR A 167 11.84 -9.34 20.86
CA THR A 167 12.86 -8.28 20.91
C THR A 167 12.37 -6.90 20.47
N ALA A 168 11.21 -6.82 19.81
CA ALA A 168 10.65 -5.52 19.40
C ALA A 168 9.99 -4.77 20.57
N ASN A 169 9.52 -5.47 21.60
CA ASN A 169 8.91 -4.84 22.77
C ASN A 169 9.93 -4.37 23.82
N GLU A 170 11.16 -4.92 23.81
CA GLU A 170 12.20 -4.53 24.78
C GLU A 170 13.02 -3.28 24.36
N ALA A 171 12.92 -2.88 23.09
CA ALA A 171 13.65 -1.71 22.57
C ALA A 171 12.89 -0.38 22.76
N VAL A 172 11.66 -0.41 23.26
CA VAL A 172 10.85 0.78 23.52
C VAL A 172 10.84 1.17 25.02
N GLU A 173 11.35 0.31 25.91
CA GLU A 173 11.45 0.58 27.36
C GLU A 173 12.88 0.86 27.87
N ALA A 174 13.85 1.09 26.97
CA ALA A 174 15.22 1.46 27.33
C ALA A 174 15.56 2.91 26.78
#